data_c59e5891965dbdeabffabc44aaa2c7ad
#
_entry.id   c59e5891965dbdeabffabc44aaa2c7ad
#
_cell.length_a   1.000
_cell.length_b   1.000
_cell.length_c   1.000
_cell.angle_alpha   90.00
_cell.angle_beta   90.00
_cell.angle_gamma   90.00
#
_symmetry.space_group_name_H-M   'P 1'
#
loop_
_entity.id
_entity.type
_entity.pdbx_description
1 polymer ?
#
loop_
_entity_poly.entity_id
_entity_poly.type
_entity_poly.pdbx_seq_one_letter_code
_entity_poly.pdbx_strand_id
1 'polypeptide(L)'
;MSEQPFTSKAMTLASDQNPGNTRLSPTAQRMLALREVVLAEWEGRLRSTVDEAAALPHPILINTFPLLYDNIAEAISPDYPRRSATDTNSVASEHGGERARVTNYSHQAVIAEYQLLRWTILDVLHRDGVTLDSNEFSIINAAIDDGIQKSVNAFALAQSALRERFIVTITHDLRNPLQVINSAAELLLRVDDLARVRHLASRIISNSQRMDRMIEDLLDVTMFQNGERLNLHLSSFDIMDVAKEVQEQLAETCGARLQLIGSAISGWWDRDAMKRVLENLLDNALKYGKSEAAIRVRISYSHDRMLMSVHNEGDAIPQEELESIFQVFRRAEAAKEGEKRGWGIGLPYVRSVAESHGGSVQIDSAPGRGTTLGIDVPVDARQFQHAPTLGGAA
;
A
#
# COMPACT_ATOMS: atom_id res chain seq x y z
N MET A 1 51.04 16.26 19.52
CA MET A 1 50.68 17.64 19.15
C MET A 1 49.27 17.55 18.59
N SER A 2 48.48 17.72 19.43
CA SER A 2 47.31 18.53 19.84
C SER A 2 46.11 18.32 18.95
N GLU A 3 45.24 17.44 19.48
CA GLU A 3 43.84 17.33 19.14
C GLU A 3 43.09 18.62 19.51
N GLN A 4 42.22 19.11 18.65
CA GLN A 4 41.17 20.07 19.02
C GLN A 4 39.81 19.46 18.78
N PRO A 5 38.86 19.58 19.73
CA PRO A 5 37.55 19.01 19.63
C PRO A 5 36.61 19.90 18.81
N PHE A 6 35.80 19.28 17.94
CA PHE A 6 34.69 19.91 17.26
C PHE A 6 33.60 20.26 18.29
N THR A 7 33.44 21.53 18.58
CA THR A 7 32.32 22.07 19.34
C THR A 7 31.10 22.16 18.43
N SER A 8 30.07 21.39 18.78
CA SER A 8 28.72 21.50 18.29
C SER A 8 28.18 22.91 18.57
N LYS A 9 28.00 23.70 17.50
CA LYS A 9 27.31 24.97 17.55
C LYS A 9 25.81 24.70 17.50
N ALA A 10 25.17 24.68 18.68
CA ALA A 10 23.74 24.77 18.79
C ALA A 10 23.26 26.03 18.06
N MET A 11 22.49 25.81 16.98
CA MET A 11 21.80 26.89 16.25
C MET A 11 20.66 27.38 17.14
N THR A 12 20.90 28.47 17.83
CA THR A 12 19.87 29.22 18.55
C THR A 12 18.94 29.79 17.49
N LEU A 13 17.70 29.30 17.45
CA LEU A 13 16.63 29.91 16.69
C LEU A 13 16.41 31.32 17.26
N ALA A 14 16.77 32.31 16.47
CA ALA A 14 16.50 33.71 16.78
C ALA A 14 14.98 33.89 16.86
N SER A 15 14.47 34.23 18.02
CA SER A 15 13.11 34.72 18.24
C SER A 15 12.95 36.00 17.45
N ASP A 16 12.18 35.96 16.38
CA ASP A 16 11.69 37.15 15.68
C ASP A 16 10.69 37.88 16.60
N GLN A 17 11.20 38.71 17.45
CA GLN A 17 10.38 39.65 18.23
C GLN A 17 10.18 40.91 17.40
N ASN A 18 9.05 40.94 16.67
CA ASN A 18 8.51 42.19 16.13
C ASN A 18 7.49 42.73 17.13
N PRO A 19 7.67 43.93 17.73
CA PRO A 19 6.78 44.46 18.76
C PRO A 19 5.58 45.21 18.16
N GLY A 20 4.76 44.53 17.38
CA GLY A 20 3.45 45.01 16.93
C GLY A 20 2.38 44.07 17.50
N ASN A 21 1.45 44.64 18.25
CA ASN A 21 0.31 44.10 18.98
C ASN A 21 -0.30 42.80 18.35
N THR A 22 0.32 41.66 18.59
CA THR A 22 -0.02 40.36 17.97
C THR A 22 -1.02 39.63 18.89
N ARG A 23 -2.28 40.05 18.93
CA ARG A 23 -3.35 39.30 19.58
C ARG A 23 -4.17 38.56 18.54
N LEU A 24 -4.23 37.21 18.71
CA LEU A 24 -5.23 36.40 17.99
C LEU A 24 -6.62 36.98 18.24
N SER A 25 -7.48 36.96 17.22
CA SER A 25 -8.88 37.32 17.39
C SER A 25 -9.57 36.44 18.43
N PRO A 26 -10.64 36.91 19.09
CA PRO A 26 -11.39 36.06 20.02
C PRO A 26 -11.86 34.74 19.40
N THR A 27 -12.28 34.78 18.14
CA THR A 27 -12.69 33.62 17.35
C THR A 27 -11.52 32.64 17.17
N ALA A 28 -10.35 33.16 16.79
CA ALA A 28 -9.15 32.33 16.64
C ALA A 28 -8.72 31.67 17.94
N GLN A 29 -8.73 32.41 19.05
CA GLN A 29 -8.43 31.85 20.37
C GLN A 29 -9.41 30.72 20.75
N ARG A 30 -10.70 30.91 20.47
CA ARG A 30 -11.71 29.90 20.76
C ARG A 30 -11.55 28.68 19.85
N MET A 31 -11.26 28.87 18.56
CA MET A 31 -10.92 27.76 17.65
C MET A 31 -9.76 26.95 18.20
N LEU A 32 -8.64 27.57 18.56
CA LEU A 32 -7.48 26.85 19.11
C LEU A 32 -7.81 26.10 20.39
N ALA A 33 -8.67 26.66 21.27
CA ALA A 33 -9.14 25.97 22.46
C ALA A 33 -10.02 24.73 22.16
N LEU A 34 -10.70 24.71 21.03
CA LEU A 34 -11.57 23.61 20.59
C LEU A 34 -10.83 22.59 19.69
N ARG A 35 -9.54 22.76 19.42
CA ARG A 35 -8.75 21.93 18.51
C ARG A 35 -8.93 20.43 18.74
N GLU A 36 -8.72 19.98 19.97
CA GLU A 36 -8.78 18.56 20.31
C GLU A 36 -10.21 18.00 20.11
N VAL A 37 -11.23 18.79 20.41
CA VAL A 37 -12.64 18.40 20.20
C VAL A 37 -12.92 18.25 18.69
N VAL A 38 -12.50 19.23 17.89
CA VAL A 38 -12.69 19.19 16.43
C VAL A 38 -11.99 18.01 15.82
N LEU A 39 -10.72 17.77 16.16
CA LEU A 39 -9.95 16.67 15.60
C LEU A 39 -10.50 15.30 16.00
N ALA A 40 -10.93 15.13 17.25
CA ALA A 40 -11.52 13.88 17.71
C ALA A 40 -12.88 13.58 17.01
N GLU A 41 -13.74 14.59 16.86
CA GLU A 41 -15.01 14.42 16.14
C GLU A 41 -14.80 14.21 14.64
N TRP A 42 -13.84 14.93 14.05
CA TRP A 42 -13.46 14.74 12.65
C TRP A 42 -12.97 13.32 12.41
N GLU A 43 -12.07 12.79 13.24
CA GLU A 43 -11.59 11.42 13.13
C GLU A 43 -12.74 10.41 13.21
N GLY A 44 -13.65 10.57 14.16
CA GLY A 44 -14.81 9.70 14.30
C GLY A 44 -15.72 9.70 13.05
N ARG A 45 -15.97 10.87 12.49
CA ARG A 45 -16.75 11.04 11.24
C ARG A 45 -16.02 10.45 10.05
N LEU A 46 -14.71 10.69 9.93
CA LEU A 46 -13.90 10.20 8.84
C LEU A 46 -13.90 8.66 8.82
N ARG A 47 -13.68 8.01 9.96
CA ARG A 47 -13.71 6.54 10.08
C ARG A 47 -15.06 5.92 9.75
N SER A 48 -16.14 6.66 9.95
CA SER A 48 -17.51 6.18 9.63
C SER A 48 -17.96 6.46 8.21
N THR A 49 -17.27 7.33 7.48
CA THR A 49 -17.68 7.83 6.15
C THR A 49 -16.76 7.40 5.03
N VAL A 50 -15.48 7.25 5.34
CA VAL A 50 -14.42 6.91 4.36
C VAL A 50 -13.87 5.54 4.71
N ASP A 51 -14.19 4.55 3.90
CA ASP A 51 -13.79 3.14 4.15
C ASP A 51 -12.27 2.98 4.27
N GLU A 52 -11.50 3.70 3.46
CA GLU A 52 -10.04 3.68 3.48
C GLU A 52 -9.44 4.24 4.78
N ALA A 53 -10.22 5.05 5.51
CA ALA A 53 -9.80 5.62 6.80
C ALA A 53 -10.10 4.71 7.99
N ALA A 54 -11.05 3.79 7.86
CA ALA A 54 -11.59 3.01 8.98
C ALA A 54 -10.52 2.22 9.75
N ALA A 55 -9.57 1.61 9.01
CA ALA A 55 -8.52 0.76 9.57
C ALA A 55 -7.19 1.48 9.81
N LEU A 56 -7.04 2.76 9.43
CA LEU A 56 -5.77 3.47 9.57
C LEU A 56 -5.43 3.74 11.05
N PRO A 57 -4.16 3.56 11.45
CA PRO A 57 -3.69 3.96 12.77
C PRO A 57 -3.88 5.45 13.00
N HIS A 58 -4.23 5.83 14.25
CA HIS A 58 -4.47 7.22 14.65
C HIS A 58 -3.34 8.20 14.22
N PRO A 59 -2.03 7.91 14.44
CA PRO A 59 -0.98 8.83 14.02
C PRO A 59 -0.94 9.10 12.53
N ILE A 60 -1.21 8.08 11.71
CA ILE A 60 -1.25 8.20 10.25
C ILE A 60 -2.48 8.99 9.81
N LEU A 61 -3.62 8.79 10.48
CA LEU A 61 -4.87 9.44 10.12
C LEU A 61 -4.83 10.94 10.43
N ILE A 62 -4.39 11.31 11.62
CA ILE A 62 -4.34 12.72 12.07
C ILE A 62 -3.23 13.50 11.37
N ASN A 63 -2.03 12.92 11.24
CA ASN A 63 -0.88 13.45 10.53
C ASN A 63 -0.74 15.00 10.63
N THR A 64 -0.87 15.69 9.51
CA THR A 64 -0.67 17.15 9.37
C THR A 64 -1.91 17.99 9.73
N PHE A 65 -3.06 17.36 10.00
CA PHE A 65 -4.31 18.09 10.26
C PHE A 65 -4.28 19.01 11.49
N PRO A 66 -3.60 18.69 12.61
CA PRO A 66 -3.46 19.63 13.71
C PRO A 66 -2.80 20.94 13.28
N LEU A 67 -1.72 20.85 12.49
CA LEU A 67 -1.02 22.03 12.00
C LEU A 67 -1.87 22.81 10.97
N LEU A 68 -2.58 22.11 10.11
CA LEU A 68 -3.52 22.74 9.16
C LEU A 68 -4.61 23.50 9.92
N TYR A 69 -5.19 22.89 10.95
CA TYR A 69 -6.21 23.53 11.79
C TYR A 69 -5.69 24.78 12.48
N ASP A 70 -4.49 24.71 13.09
CA ASP A 70 -3.84 25.86 13.74
C ASP A 70 -3.60 27.00 12.75
N ASN A 71 -3.14 26.67 11.53
CA ASN A 71 -2.95 27.66 10.46
C ASN A 71 -4.27 28.35 10.04
N ILE A 72 -5.36 27.57 9.94
CA ILE A 72 -6.69 28.12 9.63
C ILE A 72 -7.14 29.07 10.74
N ALA A 73 -7.00 28.65 12.01
CA ALA A 73 -7.36 29.47 13.17
C ALA A 73 -6.54 30.77 13.25
N GLU A 74 -5.26 30.73 12.91
CA GLU A 74 -4.43 31.94 12.84
C GLU A 74 -4.81 32.85 11.67
N ALA A 75 -5.15 32.28 10.52
CA ALA A 75 -5.46 33.04 9.31
C ALA A 75 -6.69 33.94 9.46
N ILE A 76 -7.64 33.62 10.33
CA ILE A 76 -8.80 34.48 10.63
C ILE A 76 -8.47 35.67 11.53
N SER A 77 -7.20 35.84 11.95
CA SER A 77 -6.73 36.97 12.76
C SER A 77 -5.94 37.95 11.89
N PRO A 78 -6.49 39.07 11.43
CA PRO A 78 -5.87 39.94 10.43
C PRO A 78 -4.48 40.47 10.83
N ASP A 79 -4.27 40.64 12.13
CA ASP A 79 -3.05 41.23 12.70
C ASP A 79 -1.99 40.19 13.10
N TYR A 80 -2.26 38.90 12.90
CA TYR A 80 -1.41 37.83 13.45
C TYR A 80 -0.79 36.88 12.43
N PRO A 81 -1.08 36.85 11.13
CA PRO A 81 -0.64 35.71 10.33
C PRO A 81 0.88 35.59 10.31
N ARG A 82 1.38 34.53 10.93
CA ARG A 82 2.74 34.07 10.64
C ARG A 82 2.80 33.77 9.13
N ARG A 83 3.94 34.05 8.47
CA ARG A 83 4.12 33.67 7.05
C ARG A 83 3.80 32.19 6.80
N SER A 84 4.13 31.33 7.77
CA SER A 84 3.82 29.90 7.72
C SER A 84 2.33 29.58 7.83
N ALA A 85 1.51 30.42 8.47
CA ALA A 85 0.06 30.23 8.56
C ALA A 85 -0.65 30.61 7.25
N THR A 86 -0.08 31.57 6.51
CA THR A 86 -0.61 31.99 5.19
C THR A 86 -0.02 31.17 4.05
N ASP A 87 1.13 30.50 4.26
CA ASP A 87 1.74 29.60 3.28
C ASP A 87 1.37 28.13 3.61
N THR A 88 0.11 27.78 3.34
CA THR A 88 -0.38 26.40 3.46
C THR A 88 0.27 25.43 2.46
N ASN A 89 1.18 25.92 1.62
CA ASN A 89 1.79 25.19 0.51
C ASN A 89 2.49 23.90 0.95
N SER A 90 3.23 23.92 2.09
CA SER A 90 3.99 22.76 2.51
C SER A 90 3.12 21.70 3.19
N VAL A 91 2.24 22.11 4.11
CA VAL A 91 1.44 21.20 4.95
C VAL A 91 0.45 20.39 4.13
N ALA A 92 -0.36 21.06 3.29
CA ALA A 92 -1.34 20.37 2.46
C ALA A 92 -0.68 19.50 1.37
N SER A 93 0.43 19.96 0.77
CA SER A 93 1.18 19.17 -0.21
C SER A 93 1.86 17.96 0.42
N GLU A 94 2.41 18.10 1.64
CA GLU A 94 2.98 17.01 2.39
C GLU A 94 1.91 15.96 2.73
N HIS A 95 0.75 16.40 3.21
CA HIS A 95 -0.40 15.54 3.47
C HIS A 95 -0.80 14.71 2.25
N GLY A 96 -1.09 15.36 1.11
CA GLY A 96 -1.48 14.67 -0.12
C GLY A 96 -0.41 13.71 -0.62
N GLY A 97 0.87 14.11 -0.59
CA GLY A 97 1.98 13.27 -0.96
C GLY A 97 2.15 12.07 -0.02
N GLU A 98 1.90 12.22 1.27
CA GLU A 98 1.95 11.12 2.25
C GLU A 98 0.78 10.17 2.06
N ARG A 99 -0.47 10.68 1.86
CA ARG A 99 -1.61 9.83 1.54
C ARG A 99 -1.33 8.93 0.33
N ALA A 100 -0.74 9.47 -0.73
CA ALA A 100 -0.36 8.69 -1.91
C ALA A 100 0.72 7.63 -1.62
N ARG A 101 1.62 7.90 -0.68
CA ARG A 101 2.74 7.00 -0.35
C ARG A 101 2.40 5.98 0.74
N VAL A 102 1.58 6.35 1.73
CA VAL A 102 1.40 5.58 2.96
C VAL A 102 0.04 4.88 3.03
N THR A 103 -0.96 5.34 2.29
CA THR A 103 -2.33 4.83 2.38
C THR A 103 -2.87 4.31 1.05
N ASN A 104 -4.02 3.61 1.09
CA ASN A 104 -4.80 3.20 -0.09
C ASN A 104 -5.81 4.26 -0.53
N TYR A 105 -5.63 5.51 -0.12
CA TYR A 105 -6.57 6.57 -0.42
C TYR A 105 -6.76 6.77 -1.93
N SER A 106 -8.00 7.03 -2.28
CA SER A 106 -8.38 7.59 -3.58
C SER A 106 -8.29 9.13 -3.53
N HIS A 107 -8.31 9.77 -4.69
CA HIS A 107 -8.46 11.24 -4.75
C HIS A 107 -9.73 11.70 -4.03
N GLN A 108 -10.81 10.91 -4.13
CA GLN A 108 -12.10 11.20 -3.48
C GLN A 108 -11.98 11.14 -1.97
N ALA A 109 -11.25 10.16 -1.42
CA ALA A 109 -10.99 10.07 0.01
C ALA A 109 -10.20 11.28 0.54
N VAL A 110 -9.18 11.75 -0.19
CA VAL A 110 -8.43 12.97 0.16
C VAL A 110 -9.36 14.19 0.18
N ILE A 111 -10.24 14.34 -0.79
CA ILE A 111 -11.22 15.44 -0.83
C ILE A 111 -12.18 15.33 0.36
N ALA A 112 -12.69 14.14 0.63
CA ALA A 112 -13.65 13.88 1.71
C ALA A 112 -13.07 14.21 3.09
N GLU A 113 -11.79 13.93 3.35
CA GLU A 113 -11.11 14.30 4.60
C GLU A 113 -11.23 15.81 4.88
N TYR A 114 -10.92 16.65 3.88
CA TYR A 114 -11.00 18.11 4.01
C TYR A 114 -12.43 18.63 4.12
N GLN A 115 -13.35 18.04 3.36
CA GLN A 115 -14.77 18.41 3.45
C GLN A 115 -15.36 18.08 4.82
N LEU A 116 -15.03 16.92 5.37
CA LEU A 116 -15.43 16.53 6.72
C LEU A 116 -14.79 17.44 7.78
N LEU A 117 -13.51 17.83 7.59
CA LEU A 117 -12.86 18.78 8.48
C LEU A 117 -13.60 20.13 8.48
N ARG A 118 -13.89 20.69 7.31
CA ARG A 118 -14.67 21.93 7.15
C ARG A 118 -15.98 21.86 7.93
N TRP A 119 -16.73 20.79 7.66
CA TRP A 119 -18.04 20.61 8.26
C TRP A 119 -17.94 20.47 9.78
N THR A 120 -16.94 19.73 10.28
CA THR A 120 -16.71 19.55 11.71
C THR A 120 -16.30 20.86 12.39
N ILE A 121 -15.43 21.65 11.78
CA ILE A 121 -15.07 22.99 12.30
C ILE A 121 -16.32 23.85 12.47
N LEU A 122 -17.12 23.97 11.41
CA LEU A 122 -18.31 24.82 11.45
C LEU A 122 -19.36 24.33 12.44
N ASP A 123 -19.57 23.02 12.52
CA ASP A 123 -20.53 22.40 13.43
C ASP A 123 -20.12 22.58 14.92
N VAL A 124 -18.84 22.33 15.24
CA VAL A 124 -18.33 22.51 16.63
C VAL A 124 -18.38 23.97 17.04
N LEU A 125 -17.97 24.91 16.18
CA LEU A 125 -18.05 26.33 16.48
C LEU A 125 -19.49 26.78 16.70
N HIS A 126 -20.43 26.35 15.88
CA HIS A 126 -21.85 26.66 16.04
C HIS A 126 -22.41 26.15 17.37
N ARG A 127 -22.11 24.89 17.73
CA ARG A 127 -22.53 24.29 19.01
C ARG A 127 -21.94 24.97 20.23
N ASP A 128 -20.72 25.52 20.09
CA ASP A 128 -20.03 26.27 21.14
C ASP A 128 -20.52 27.75 21.23
N GLY A 129 -21.46 28.16 20.39
CA GLY A 129 -22.01 29.51 20.37
C GLY A 129 -21.10 30.56 19.72
N VAL A 130 -20.07 30.12 18.98
CA VAL A 130 -19.20 31.02 18.23
C VAL A 130 -19.89 31.45 16.95
N THR A 131 -20.05 32.77 16.77
CA THR A 131 -20.62 33.37 15.56
C THR A 131 -19.48 33.87 14.68
N LEU A 132 -19.32 33.26 13.51
CA LEU A 132 -18.35 33.71 12.50
C LEU A 132 -18.91 34.90 11.73
N ASP A 133 -18.10 35.91 11.50
CA ASP A 133 -18.44 36.95 10.52
C ASP A 133 -18.23 36.45 9.07
N SER A 134 -18.70 37.22 8.10
CA SER A 134 -18.62 36.83 6.68
C SER A 134 -17.18 36.68 6.19
N ASN A 135 -16.24 37.45 6.74
CA ASN A 135 -14.83 37.41 6.37
C ASN A 135 -14.13 36.15 6.98
N GLU A 136 -14.35 35.89 8.26
CA GLU A 136 -13.85 34.70 8.97
C GLU A 136 -14.35 33.42 8.29
N PHE A 137 -15.65 33.36 7.96
CA PHE A 137 -16.24 32.25 7.22
C PHE A 137 -15.60 32.07 5.83
N SER A 138 -15.36 33.17 5.11
CA SER A 138 -14.72 33.14 3.81
C SER A 138 -13.27 32.65 3.89
N ILE A 139 -12.51 33.07 4.89
CA ILE A 139 -11.12 32.67 5.11
C ILE A 139 -11.04 31.17 5.41
N ILE A 140 -11.90 30.64 6.29
CA ILE A 140 -11.93 29.20 6.59
C ILE A 140 -12.20 28.39 5.33
N ASN A 141 -13.21 28.77 4.54
CA ASN A 141 -13.55 28.06 3.30
C ASN A 141 -12.41 28.13 2.28
N ALA A 142 -11.84 29.30 2.06
CA ALA A 142 -10.73 29.48 1.13
C ALA A 142 -9.49 28.66 1.53
N ALA A 143 -9.18 28.59 2.82
CA ALA A 143 -8.05 27.80 3.33
C ALA A 143 -8.26 26.29 3.13
N ILE A 144 -9.49 25.81 3.35
CA ILE A 144 -9.84 24.40 3.10
C ILE A 144 -9.81 24.08 1.61
N ASP A 145 -10.36 24.96 0.75
CA ASP A 145 -10.38 24.74 -0.70
C ASP A 145 -8.96 24.75 -1.29
N ASP A 146 -8.10 25.65 -0.83
CA ASP A 146 -6.68 25.68 -1.17
C ASP A 146 -5.96 24.41 -0.68
N GLY A 147 -6.28 23.97 0.54
CA GLY A 147 -5.78 22.70 1.10
C GLY A 147 -6.16 21.48 0.24
N ILE A 148 -7.41 21.39 -0.18
CA ILE A 148 -7.89 20.34 -1.10
C ILE A 148 -7.08 20.36 -2.39
N GLN A 149 -6.99 21.52 -3.05
CA GLN A 149 -6.32 21.66 -4.34
C GLN A 149 -4.84 21.23 -4.25
N LYS A 150 -4.13 21.68 -3.22
CA LYS A 150 -2.72 21.37 -3.02
C LYS A 150 -2.49 19.91 -2.67
N SER A 151 -3.32 19.33 -1.78
CA SER A 151 -3.24 17.92 -1.42
C SER A 151 -3.52 17.01 -2.60
N VAL A 152 -4.56 17.29 -3.38
CA VAL A 152 -4.89 16.47 -4.57
C VAL A 152 -3.80 16.56 -5.63
N ASN A 153 -3.24 17.75 -5.87
CA ASN A 153 -2.13 17.92 -6.80
C ASN A 153 -0.88 17.14 -6.34
N ALA A 154 -0.52 17.26 -5.08
CA ALA A 154 0.63 16.54 -4.52
C ALA A 154 0.42 15.01 -4.50
N PHE A 155 -0.80 14.57 -4.22
CA PHE A 155 -1.21 13.17 -4.33
C PHE A 155 -1.01 12.65 -5.75
N ALA A 156 -1.52 13.36 -6.76
CA ALA A 156 -1.39 12.99 -8.16
C ALA A 156 0.07 12.95 -8.62
N LEU A 157 0.89 13.95 -8.21
CA LEU A 157 2.33 13.97 -8.50
C LEU A 157 3.07 12.80 -7.85
N ALA A 158 2.76 12.47 -6.59
CA ALA A 158 3.37 11.35 -5.90
C ALA A 158 3.00 10.02 -6.55
N GLN A 159 1.74 9.82 -6.94
CA GLN A 159 1.31 8.64 -7.70
C GLN A 159 2.02 8.54 -9.06
N SER A 160 2.12 9.67 -9.79
CA SER A 160 2.83 9.70 -11.07
C SER A 160 4.31 9.31 -10.91
N ALA A 161 4.97 9.84 -9.89
CA ALA A 161 6.37 9.51 -9.60
C ALA A 161 6.57 8.02 -9.22
N LEU A 162 5.63 7.43 -8.48
CA LEU A 162 5.63 5.99 -8.18
C LEU A 162 5.47 5.16 -9.46
N ARG A 163 4.54 5.57 -10.34
CA ARG A 163 4.31 4.91 -11.64
C ARG A 163 5.53 5.03 -12.56
N GLU A 164 6.17 6.19 -12.64
CA GLU A 164 7.41 6.36 -13.42
C GLU A 164 8.54 5.46 -12.92
N ARG A 165 8.79 5.44 -11.62
CA ARG A 165 9.81 4.56 -11.03
C ARG A 165 9.53 3.10 -11.35
N PHE A 166 8.28 2.69 -11.31
CA PHE A 166 7.87 1.35 -11.67
C PHE A 166 8.20 1.03 -13.13
N ILE A 167 7.84 1.90 -14.09
CA ILE A 167 8.14 1.72 -15.51
C ILE A 167 9.65 1.59 -15.76
N VAL A 168 10.46 2.42 -15.09
CA VAL A 168 11.94 2.34 -15.19
C VAL A 168 12.44 1.00 -14.67
N THR A 169 11.94 0.55 -13.52
CA THR A 169 12.33 -0.73 -12.91
C THR A 169 11.97 -1.90 -13.80
N ILE A 170 10.74 -1.93 -14.32
CA ILE A 170 10.28 -2.99 -15.25
C ILE A 170 11.12 -3.03 -16.51
N THR A 171 11.36 -1.86 -17.11
CA THR A 171 12.16 -1.77 -18.34
C THR A 171 13.56 -2.35 -18.13
N HIS A 172 14.17 -2.05 -16.99
CA HIS A 172 15.47 -2.63 -16.63
C HIS A 172 15.38 -4.15 -16.43
N ASP A 173 14.36 -4.61 -15.71
CA ASP A 173 14.21 -6.02 -15.35
C ASP A 173 13.79 -6.91 -16.53
N LEU A 174 13.04 -6.37 -17.50
CA LEU A 174 12.74 -7.05 -18.78
C LEU A 174 13.97 -7.07 -19.71
N ARG A 175 14.79 -6.02 -19.70
CA ARG A 175 16.00 -5.97 -20.52
C ARG A 175 17.02 -7.03 -20.11
N ASN A 176 17.15 -7.33 -18.83
CA ASN A 176 18.12 -8.31 -18.33
C ASN A 176 17.93 -9.72 -18.89
N PRO A 177 16.76 -10.38 -18.77
CA PRO A 177 16.54 -11.70 -19.38
C PRO A 177 16.65 -11.66 -20.92
N LEU A 178 16.22 -10.56 -21.56
CA LEU A 178 16.36 -10.39 -23.00
C LEU A 178 17.83 -10.36 -23.44
N GLN A 179 18.70 -9.70 -22.69
CA GLN A 179 20.15 -9.72 -22.95
C GLN A 179 20.73 -11.12 -22.79
N VAL A 180 20.28 -11.89 -21.76
CA VAL A 180 20.72 -13.28 -21.58
C VAL A 180 20.29 -14.15 -22.77
N ILE A 181 19.06 -13.98 -23.25
CA ILE A 181 18.52 -14.70 -24.42
C ILE A 181 19.37 -14.37 -25.64
N ASN A 182 19.59 -13.09 -25.94
CA ASN A 182 20.37 -12.65 -27.10
C ASN A 182 21.81 -13.18 -27.03
N SER A 183 22.48 -13.03 -25.90
CA SER A 183 23.86 -13.53 -25.73
C SER A 183 23.96 -15.05 -25.84
N ALA A 184 22.98 -15.78 -25.30
CA ALA A 184 22.94 -17.23 -25.43
C ALA A 184 22.67 -17.66 -26.88
N ALA A 185 21.80 -16.97 -27.60
CA ALA A 185 21.51 -17.21 -29.01
C ALA A 185 22.74 -16.93 -29.92
N GLU A 186 23.47 -15.80 -29.66
CA GLU A 186 24.71 -15.49 -30.39
C GLU A 186 25.80 -16.55 -30.15
N LEU A 187 25.91 -17.05 -28.91
CA LEU A 187 26.86 -18.11 -28.59
C LEU A 187 26.47 -19.44 -29.25
N LEU A 188 25.15 -19.77 -29.38
CA LEU A 188 24.68 -20.96 -30.06
C LEU A 188 25.16 -21.02 -31.52
N LEU A 189 25.27 -19.87 -32.21
CA LEU A 189 25.76 -19.79 -33.59
C LEU A 189 27.26 -20.12 -33.75
N ARG A 190 28.00 -20.19 -32.64
CA ARG A 190 29.48 -20.37 -32.63
C ARG A 190 29.94 -21.62 -31.87
N VAL A 191 29.00 -22.45 -31.39
CA VAL A 191 29.31 -23.60 -30.55
C VAL A 191 28.89 -24.89 -31.27
N ASP A 192 29.82 -25.82 -31.42
CA ASP A 192 29.58 -27.15 -32.02
C ASP A 192 29.36 -28.25 -30.97
N ASP A 193 29.65 -27.96 -29.69
CA ASP A 193 29.50 -28.92 -28.60
C ASP A 193 28.02 -29.06 -28.15
N LEU A 194 27.47 -30.23 -28.30
CA LEU A 194 26.06 -30.55 -28.00
C LEU A 194 25.70 -30.32 -26.54
N ALA A 195 26.60 -30.52 -25.58
CA ALA A 195 26.33 -30.25 -24.17
C ALA A 195 26.18 -28.74 -23.93
N ARG A 196 27.04 -27.92 -24.53
CA ARG A 196 26.95 -26.46 -24.50
C ARG A 196 25.69 -25.94 -25.22
N VAL A 197 25.35 -26.51 -26.37
CA VAL A 197 24.10 -26.17 -27.10
C VAL A 197 22.89 -26.39 -26.20
N ARG A 198 22.79 -27.55 -25.54
CA ARG A 198 21.70 -27.84 -24.62
C ARG A 198 21.63 -26.87 -23.44
N HIS A 199 22.78 -26.55 -22.84
CA HIS A 199 22.85 -25.58 -21.75
C HIS A 199 22.40 -24.19 -22.17
N LEU A 200 22.85 -23.70 -23.32
CA LEU A 200 22.44 -22.38 -23.85
C LEU A 200 20.95 -22.35 -24.21
N ALA A 201 20.43 -23.41 -24.82
CA ALA A 201 19.00 -23.56 -25.12
C ALA A 201 18.15 -23.54 -23.85
N SER A 202 18.56 -24.26 -22.80
CA SER A 202 17.91 -24.21 -21.49
C SER A 202 17.89 -22.82 -20.88
N ARG A 203 18.97 -22.06 -21.01
CA ARG A 203 19.03 -20.67 -20.55
C ARG A 203 18.07 -19.75 -21.33
N ILE A 204 17.94 -19.94 -22.63
CA ILE A 204 16.97 -19.19 -23.45
C ILE A 204 15.55 -19.50 -22.97
N ILE A 205 15.19 -20.78 -22.87
CA ILE A 205 13.85 -21.21 -22.44
C ILE A 205 13.51 -20.63 -21.04
N SER A 206 14.40 -20.78 -20.07
CA SER A 206 14.16 -20.31 -18.70
C SER A 206 14.00 -18.78 -18.62
N ASN A 207 14.75 -18.01 -19.42
CA ASN A 207 14.62 -16.55 -19.44
C ASN A 207 13.37 -16.10 -20.23
N SER A 208 12.97 -16.81 -21.29
CA SER A 208 11.71 -16.59 -21.99
C SER A 208 10.52 -16.80 -21.06
N GLN A 209 10.46 -17.92 -20.36
CA GLN A 209 9.42 -18.21 -19.35
C GLN A 209 9.39 -17.20 -18.21
N ARG A 210 10.56 -16.68 -17.85
CA ARG A 210 10.64 -15.59 -16.87
C ARG A 210 10.02 -14.30 -17.41
N MET A 211 10.29 -13.95 -18.68
CA MET A 211 9.69 -12.76 -19.32
C MET A 211 8.17 -12.91 -19.45
N ASP A 212 7.66 -14.07 -19.82
CA ASP A 212 6.22 -14.33 -19.92
C ASP A 212 5.53 -14.06 -18.57
N ARG A 213 6.07 -14.61 -17.47
CA ARG A 213 5.54 -14.32 -16.12
C ARG A 213 5.58 -12.82 -15.77
N MET A 214 6.65 -12.13 -16.17
CA MET A 214 6.77 -10.69 -15.95
C MET A 214 5.72 -9.89 -16.73
N ILE A 215 5.36 -10.33 -17.94
CA ILE A 215 4.31 -9.71 -18.76
C ILE A 215 2.94 -9.97 -18.15
N GLU A 216 2.66 -11.18 -17.68
CA GLU A 216 1.43 -11.51 -16.96
C GLU A 216 1.26 -10.65 -15.70
N ASP A 217 2.33 -10.50 -14.90
CA ASP A 217 2.34 -9.61 -13.73
C ASP A 217 1.99 -8.16 -14.11
N LEU A 218 2.46 -7.67 -15.26
CA LEU A 218 2.16 -6.32 -15.76
C LEU A 218 0.70 -6.15 -16.18
N LEU A 219 0.13 -7.15 -16.86
CA LEU A 219 -1.27 -7.13 -17.26
C LEU A 219 -2.19 -7.08 -16.04
N ASP A 220 -1.87 -7.83 -14.99
CA ASP A 220 -2.63 -7.81 -13.74
C ASP A 220 -2.66 -6.42 -13.10
N VAL A 221 -1.50 -5.74 -13.08
CA VAL A 221 -1.42 -4.37 -12.53
C VAL A 221 -2.38 -3.41 -13.22
N THR A 222 -2.52 -3.51 -14.55
CA THR A 222 -3.41 -2.62 -15.29
C THR A 222 -4.88 -2.86 -14.94
N MET A 223 -5.26 -4.11 -14.65
CA MET A 223 -6.61 -4.45 -14.21
C MET A 223 -6.90 -3.96 -12.78
N PHE A 224 -5.93 -4.11 -11.86
CA PHE A 224 -6.10 -3.66 -10.47
C PHE A 224 -6.26 -2.14 -10.33
N GLN A 225 -5.59 -1.35 -11.20
CA GLN A 225 -5.68 0.12 -11.16
C GLN A 225 -7.07 0.65 -11.56
N ASN A 226 -7.81 -0.11 -12.35
CA ASN A 226 -9.15 0.28 -12.79
C ASN A 226 -10.25 -0.14 -11.80
N GLY A 227 -9.93 -0.81 -10.69
CA GLY A 227 -10.91 -1.34 -9.75
C GLY A 227 -11.76 -2.47 -10.33
N GLU A 228 -11.36 -3.04 -11.47
CA GLU A 228 -12.05 -4.13 -12.12
C GLU A 228 -11.78 -5.45 -11.37
N ARG A 229 -12.83 -6.22 -11.14
CA ARG A 229 -12.68 -7.59 -10.64
C ARG A 229 -12.13 -8.48 -11.73
N LEU A 230 -11.33 -9.46 -11.33
CA LEU A 230 -10.85 -10.49 -12.24
C LEU A 230 -12.03 -11.26 -12.85
N ASN A 231 -11.99 -11.48 -14.14
CA ASN A 231 -12.93 -12.37 -14.81
C ASN A 231 -12.53 -13.82 -14.54
N LEU A 232 -13.23 -14.45 -13.56
CA LEU A 232 -12.87 -15.78 -13.09
C LEU A 232 -13.43 -16.89 -13.97
N HIS A 233 -12.62 -17.90 -14.25
CA HIS A 233 -13.03 -19.13 -14.91
C HIS A 233 -13.26 -20.25 -13.88
N LEU A 234 -14.45 -20.20 -13.22
CA LEU A 234 -14.75 -21.09 -12.12
C LEU A 234 -14.96 -22.54 -12.58
N SER A 235 -14.28 -23.46 -11.91
CA SER A 235 -14.42 -24.90 -12.10
C SER A 235 -14.42 -25.64 -10.76
N SER A 236 -14.94 -26.84 -10.72
CA SER A 236 -14.94 -27.65 -9.51
C SER A 236 -13.68 -28.49 -9.45
N PHE A 237 -12.89 -28.34 -8.40
CA PHE A 237 -11.67 -29.12 -8.15
C PHE A 237 -11.33 -29.19 -6.68
N ASP A 238 -10.35 -30.08 -6.34
CA ASP A 238 -9.79 -30.13 -5.00
C ASP A 238 -8.57 -29.21 -4.90
N ILE A 239 -8.61 -28.25 -3.97
CA ILE A 239 -7.50 -27.30 -3.76
C ILE A 239 -6.21 -27.99 -3.31
N MET A 240 -6.30 -29.15 -2.65
CA MET A 240 -5.15 -29.93 -2.24
C MET A 240 -4.37 -30.46 -3.43
N ASP A 241 -5.04 -30.75 -4.55
CA ASP A 241 -4.35 -31.21 -5.78
C ASP A 241 -3.52 -30.08 -6.40
N VAL A 242 -4.04 -28.85 -6.37
CA VAL A 242 -3.27 -27.66 -6.77
C VAL A 242 -2.05 -27.46 -5.87
N ALA A 243 -2.23 -27.63 -4.57
CA ALA A 243 -1.12 -27.49 -3.62
C ALA A 243 -0.03 -28.54 -3.80
N LYS A 244 -0.40 -29.79 -4.10
CA LYS A 244 0.56 -30.86 -4.43
C LYS A 244 1.30 -30.56 -5.72
N GLU A 245 0.60 -30.13 -6.76
CA GLU A 245 1.21 -29.74 -8.04
C GLU A 245 2.28 -28.65 -7.85
N VAL A 246 1.97 -27.60 -7.09
CA VAL A 246 2.94 -26.53 -6.78
C VAL A 246 4.09 -27.05 -5.92
N GLN A 247 3.82 -27.93 -4.96
CA GLN A 247 4.86 -28.59 -4.15
C GLN A 247 5.83 -29.40 -5.03
N GLU A 248 5.33 -30.17 -5.98
CA GLU A 248 6.14 -30.94 -6.93
C GLU A 248 6.99 -30.05 -7.81
N GLN A 249 6.44 -28.93 -8.31
CA GLN A 249 7.17 -27.95 -9.13
C GLN A 249 8.32 -27.28 -8.37
N LEU A 250 8.14 -27.07 -7.05
CA LEU A 250 9.14 -26.44 -6.20
C LEU A 250 10.05 -27.46 -5.45
N ALA A 251 9.90 -28.76 -5.72
CA ALA A 251 10.67 -29.82 -5.04
C ALA A 251 12.18 -29.65 -5.18
N GLU A 252 12.67 -29.22 -6.35
CA GLU A 252 14.11 -28.96 -6.55
C GLU A 252 14.61 -27.73 -5.79
N THR A 253 13.76 -26.71 -5.59
CA THR A 253 14.12 -25.45 -4.95
C THR A 253 13.96 -25.50 -3.43
N CYS A 254 12.88 -26.09 -2.95
CA CYS A 254 12.48 -26.10 -1.54
C CYS A 254 12.85 -27.41 -0.81
N GLY A 255 12.91 -28.52 -1.56
CA GLY A 255 13.15 -29.84 -0.97
C GLY A 255 12.19 -30.17 0.19
N ALA A 256 12.70 -30.77 1.25
CA ALA A 256 11.94 -31.14 2.45
C ALA A 256 11.47 -29.94 3.32
N ARG A 257 11.88 -28.71 2.98
CA ARG A 257 11.47 -27.51 3.72
C ARG A 257 10.00 -27.16 3.49
N LEU A 258 9.42 -27.51 2.34
CA LEU A 258 8.03 -27.21 2.02
C LEU A 258 7.12 -28.31 2.61
N GLN A 259 6.38 -27.94 3.64
CA GLN A 259 5.45 -28.80 4.36
C GLN A 259 4.00 -28.44 3.99
N LEU A 260 3.26 -29.39 3.44
CA LEU A 260 1.85 -29.26 3.12
C LEU A 260 1.01 -29.90 4.24
N ILE A 261 0.10 -29.13 4.85
CA ILE A 261 -0.72 -29.52 5.98
C ILE A 261 -2.18 -29.21 5.67
N GLY A 262 -3.06 -30.20 5.77
CA GLY A 262 -4.49 -30.03 5.56
C GLY A 262 -5.15 -31.27 4.99
N SER A 263 -6.40 -31.11 4.56
CA SER A 263 -7.21 -32.15 3.96
C SER A 263 -7.74 -31.71 2.60
N ALA A 264 -8.20 -32.68 1.80
CA ALA A 264 -8.92 -32.47 0.55
C ALA A 264 -10.15 -31.57 0.78
N ILE A 265 -10.28 -30.51 0.00
CA ILE A 265 -11.43 -29.59 0.02
C ILE A 265 -11.82 -29.31 -1.43
N SER A 266 -12.98 -29.81 -1.83
CA SER A 266 -13.52 -29.56 -3.16
C SER A 266 -14.41 -28.32 -3.15
N GLY A 267 -14.25 -27.45 -4.13
CA GLY A 267 -15.04 -26.22 -4.24
C GLY A 267 -15.06 -25.70 -5.67
N TRP A 268 -15.73 -24.56 -5.84
CA TRP A 268 -15.83 -23.84 -7.12
C TRP A 268 -14.98 -22.60 -7.11
N TRP A 269 -13.83 -22.68 -7.73
CA TRP A 269 -12.86 -21.57 -7.84
C TRP A 269 -12.23 -21.53 -9.24
N ASP A 270 -11.50 -20.48 -9.52
CA ASP A 270 -10.60 -20.41 -10.67
C ASP A 270 -9.30 -21.14 -10.33
N ARG A 271 -9.03 -22.26 -11.02
CA ARG A 271 -7.91 -23.15 -10.72
C ARG A 271 -6.56 -22.47 -10.93
N ASP A 272 -6.43 -21.74 -12.05
CA ASP A 272 -5.17 -21.11 -12.42
C ASP A 272 -4.91 -19.90 -11.50
N ALA A 273 -5.94 -19.14 -11.17
CA ALA A 273 -5.83 -18.05 -10.21
C ALA A 273 -5.43 -18.56 -8.81
N MET A 274 -6.02 -19.66 -8.32
CA MET A 274 -5.66 -20.26 -7.03
C MET A 274 -4.24 -20.81 -7.01
N LYS A 275 -3.82 -21.45 -8.09
CA LYS A 275 -2.43 -21.91 -8.26
C LYS A 275 -1.46 -20.73 -8.15
N ARG A 276 -1.70 -19.67 -8.88
CA ARG A 276 -0.86 -18.46 -8.90
C ARG A 276 -0.86 -17.73 -7.55
N VAL A 277 -1.98 -17.73 -6.81
CA VAL A 277 -2.01 -17.25 -5.42
C VAL A 277 -1.01 -18.02 -4.56
N LEU A 278 -1.04 -19.34 -4.60
CA LEU A 278 -0.13 -20.18 -3.81
C LEU A 278 1.32 -19.95 -4.23
N GLU A 279 1.62 -19.86 -5.51
CA GLU A 279 2.96 -19.55 -6.04
C GLU A 279 3.47 -18.19 -5.54
N ASN A 280 2.63 -17.15 -5.55
CA ASN A 280 2.98 -15.82 -5.03
C ASN A 280 3.27 -15.83 -3.52
N LEU A 281 2.47 -16.55 -2.74
CA LEU A 281 2.67 -16.69 -1.31
C LEU A 281 3.96 -17.47 -0.99
N LEU A 282 4.25 -18.52 -1.74
CA LEU A 282 5.47 -19.32 -1.59
C LEU A 282 6.72 -18.55 -2.04
N ASP A 283 6.65 -17.79 -3.13
CA ASP A 283 7.75 -16.93 -3.60
C ASP A 283 8.10 -15.88 -2.53
N ASN A 284 7.11 -15.29 -1.89
CA ASN A 284 7.33 -14.40 -0.75
C ASN A 284 7.98 -15.12 0.43
N ALA A 285 7.51 -16.31 0.79
CA ALA A 285 8.09 -17.11 1.88
C ALA A 285 9.55 -17.50 1.60
N LEU A 286 9.89 -17.81 0.36
CA LEU A 286 11.26 -18.11 -0.07
C LEU A 286 12.16 -16.86 -0.05
N LYS A 287 11.64 -15.72 -0.47
CA LYS A 287 12.38 -14.46 -0.53
C LYS A 287 12.66 -13.87 0.85
N TYR A 288 11.69 -13.90 1.74
CA TYR A 288 11.74 -13.18 3.03
C TYR A 288 11.90 -14.11 4.23
N GLY A 289 11.69 -15.41 4.05
CA GLY A 289 11.93 -16.41 5.08
C GLY A 289 13.41 -16.70 5.29
N LYS A 290 13.73 -17.31 6.45
CA LYS A 290 15.06 -17.84 6.73
C LYS A 290 15.37 -19.02 5.81
N SER A 291 16.58 -19.05 5.24
CA SER A 291 16.99 -20.05 4.23
C SER A 291 16.90 -21.50 4.69
N GLU A 292 17.07 -21.78 5.97
CA GLU A 292 17.05 -23.13 6.53
C GLU A 292 15.72 -23.51 7.21
N ALA A 293 14.79 -22.55 7.38
CA ALA A 293 13.53 -22.79 8.08
C ALA A 293 12.48 -23.45 7.18
N ALA A 294 11.56 -24.17 7.80
CA ALA A 294 10.43 -24.79 7.11
C ALA A 294 9.44 -23.73 6.63
N ILE A 295 8.92 -23.94 5.42
CA ILE A 295 7.78 -23.21 4.88
C ILE A 295 6.56 -24.10 5.00
N ARG A 296 5.50 -23.62 5.68
CA ARG A 296 4.30 -24.41 5.94
C ARG A 296 3.13 -23.86 5.15
N VAL A 297 2.62 -24.66 4.23
CA VAL A 297 1.34 -24.42 3.54
C VAL A 297 0.25 -25.12 4.35
N ARG A 298 -0.74 -24.34 4.79
CA ARG A 298 -1.89 -24.91 5.52
C ARG A 298 -3.17 -24.66 4.74
N ILE A 299 -3.96 -25.71 4.54
CA ILE A 299 -5.29 -25.66 3.91
C ILE A 299 -6.28 -26.21 4.93
N SER A 300 -7.31 -25.42 5.24
CA SER A 300 -8.34 -25.79 6.22
C SER A 300 -9.72 -25.32 5.79
N TYR A 301 -10.75 -26.00 6.27
CA TYR A 301 -12.16 -25.70 6.03
C TYR A 301 -12.81 -25.24 7.33
N SER A 302 -13.58 -24.16 7.25
CA SER A 302 -14.39 -23.66 8.36
C SER A 302 -15.55 -22.83 7.87
N HIS A 303 -16.77 -23.10 8.33
CA HIS A 303 -17.99 -22.32 8.04
C HIS A 303 -18.22 -22.06 6.54
N ASP A 304 -18.17 -23.11 5.73
CA ASP A 304 -18.31 -23.05 4.26
C ASP A 304 -17.25 -22.18 3.55
N ARG A 305 -16.09 -22.00 4.20
CA ARG A 305 -14.97 -21.25 3.68
C ARG A 305 -13.70 -22.11 3.66
N MET A 306 -12.87 -21.89 2.66
CA MET A 306 -11.54 -22.45 2.51
C MET A 306 -10.52 -21.41 2.93
N LEU A 307 -9.66 -21.77 3.87
CA LEU A 307 -8.52 -20.96 4.28
C LEU A 307 -7.24 -21.62 3.75
N MET A 308 -6.50 -20.90 2.94
CA MET A 308 -5.19 -21.31 2.45
C MET A 308 -4.14 -20.30 2.91
N SER A 309 -3.13 -20.75 3.65
CA SER A 309 -2.10 -19.89 4.20
C SER A 309 -0.70 -20.48 4.05
N VAL A 310 0.29 -19.61 3.93
CA VAL A 310 1.72 -19.93 3.88
C VAL A 310 2.40 -19.23 5.04
N HIS A 311 3.11 -20.01 5.84
CA HIS A 311 3.89 -19.51 6.97
C HIS A 311 5.38 -19.70 6.72
N ASN A 312 6.16 -18.67 7.04
CA ASN A 312 7.63 -18.72 7.06
C ASN A 312 8.19 -18.06 8.31
N GLU A 313 9.32 -18.57 8.79
CA GLU A 313 10.14 -17.85 9.76
C GLU A 313 10.94 -16.78 9.05
N GLY A 314 11.05 -15.59 9.66
CA GLY A 314 11.76 -14.44 9.11
C GLY A 314 11.58 -13.22 10.00
N ASP A 315 12.04 -12.07 9.50
CA ASP A 315 11.82 -10.81 10.16
C ASP A 315 10.34 -10.43 10.10
N ALA A 316 9.83 -9.81 11.17
CA ALA A 316 8.45 -9.37 11.20
C ALA A 316 8.25 -8.16 10.31
N ILE A 317 7.08 -8.10 9.67
CA ILE A 317 6.63 -6.90 8.98
C ILE A 317 6.13 -5.91 10.03
N PRO A 318 6.58 -4.64 10.00
CA PRO A 318 6.09 -3.61 10.91
C PRO A 318 4.57 -3.45 10.82
N GLN A 319 3.92 -3.19 11.96
CA GLN A 319 2.46 -3.08 12.06
C GLN A 319 1.90 -2.03 11.08
N GLU A 320 2.60 -0.92 10.94
CA GLU A 320 2.27 0.18 10.03
C GLU A 320 2.37 -0.17 8.54
N GLU A 321 3.08 -1.25 8.20
CA GLU A 321 3.27 -1.69 6.81
C GLU A 321 2.32 -2.82 6.40
N LEU A 322 1.63 -3.48 7.34
CA LEU A 322 0.80 -4.67 7.07
C LEU A 322 -0.27 -4.46 5.99
N GLU A 323 -0.91 -3.31 5.98
CA GLU A 323 -1.88 -2.95 4.94
C GLU A 323 -1.20 -2.52 3.63
N SER A 324 -0.07 -1.83 3.73
CA SER A 324 0.59 -1.24 2.58
C SER A 324 1.28 -2.27 1.67
N ILE A 325 1.63 -3.46 2.18
CA ILE A 325 2.26 -4.52 1.37
C ILE A 325 1.32 -5.12 0.32
N PHE A 326 0.00 -4.91 0.44
CA PHE A 326 -1.00 -5.29 -0.56
C PHE A 326 -1.25 -4.20 -1.60
N GLN A 327 -0.55 -3.07 -1.52
CA GLN A 327 -0.62 -2.00 -2.51
C GLN A 327 0.31 -2.28 -3.69
N VAL A 328 -0.18 -1.97 -4.89
CA VAL A 328 0.61 -2.09 -6.11
C VAL A 328 1.86 -1.20 -6.02
N PHE A 329 3.02 -1.73 -6.41
CA PHE A 329 4.33 -1.07 -6.40
C PHE A 329 4.93 -0.80 -5.01
N ARG A 330 4.31 -1.32 -3.94
CA ARG A 330 4.86 -1.20 -2.60
C ARG A 330 5.65 -2.43 -2.17
N ARG A 331 6.68 -2.13 -1.38
CA ARG A 331 7.50 -3.13 -0.70
C ARG A 331 7.77 -2.60 0.70
N ALA A 332 7.77 -3.49 1.69
CA ALA A 332 8.20 -3.15 3.03
C ALA A 332 9.59 -2.48 3.01
N GLU A 333 9.84 -1.50 3.87
CA GLU A 333 11.12 -0.75 3.88
C GLU A 333 12.33 -1.68 4.04
N ALA A 334 12.23 -2.65 4.93
CA ALA A 334 13.26 -3.67 5.15
C ALA A 334 13.58 -4.51 3.88
N ALA A 335 12.63 -4.60 2.94
CA ALA A 335 12.81 -5.30 1.67
C ALA A 335 13.44 -4.44 0.58
N LYS A 336 13.50 -3.10 0.76
CA LYS A 336 14.10 -2.17 -0.20
C LYS A 336 15.63 -2.16 -0.11
N GLU A 337 16.20 -2.41 1.07
CA GLU A 337 17.65 -2.38 1.32
C GLU A 337 18.39 -3.67 0.93
N GLY A 338 17.65 -4.75 0.61
CA GLY A 338 18.22 -6.05 0.23
C GLY A 338 18.27 -6.30 -1.27
N GLU A 339 19.17 -7.22 -1.70
CA GLU A 339 19.25 -7.72 -3.10
C GLU A 339 18.00 -8.50 -3.58
N LYS A 340 16.95 -8.59 -2.76
CA LYS A 340 15.75 -9.39 -3.02
C LYS A 340 14.89 -8.71 -4.08
N ARG A 341 14.91 -9.24 -5.30
CA ARG A 341 14.21 -8.70 -6.47
C ARG A 341 12.70 -9.00 -6.42
N GLY A 342 11.86 -8.01 -6.77
CA GLY A 342 10.42 -8.17 -6.91
C GLY A 342 9.73 -6.83 -7.15
N TRP A 343 8.62 -6.84 -7.90
CA TRP A 343 7.94 -5.60 -8.33
C TRP A 343 6.85 -5.12 -7.38
N GLY A 344 6.56 -5.88 -6.30
CA GLY A 344 5.48 -5.56 -5.37
C GLY A 344 4.08 -5.76 -5.97
N ILE A 345 3.93 -6.78 -6.84
CA ILE A 345 2.67 -7.10 -7.53
C ILE A 345 2.04 -8.38 -6.97
N GLY A 346 2.84 -9.31 -6.45
CA GLY A 346 2.34 -10.63 -6.04
C GLY A 346 1.27 -10.58 -4.96
N LEU A 347 1.44 -9.77 -3.90
CA LEU A 347 0.44 -9.64 -2.84
C LEU A 347 -0.81 -8.85 -3.26
N PRO A 348 -0.73 -7.74 -4.02
CA PRO A 348 -1.89 -7.15 -4.69
C PRO A 348 -2.70 -8.16 -5.52
N TYR A 349 -2.04 -9.03 -6.28
CA TYR A 349 -2.70 -10.12 -7.02
C TYR A 349 -3.45 -11.07 -6.08
N VAL A 350 -2.79 -11.53 -5.00
CA VAL A 350 -3.41 -12.40 -3.99
C VAL A 350 -4.69 -11.75 -3.42
N ARG A 351 -4.66 -10.45 -3.09
CA ARG A 351 -5.82 -9.70 -2.61
C ARG A 351 -6.93 -9.66 -3.66
N SER A 352 -6.62 -9.30 -4.90
CA SER A 352 -7.61 -9.20 -5.98
C SER A 352 -8.29 -10.55 -6.27
N VAL A 353 -7.53 -11.65 -6.27
CA VAL A 353 -8.10 -12.99 -6.44
C VAL A 353 -9.03 -13.34 -5.28
N ALA A 354 -8.61 -13.09 -4.03
CA ALA A 354 -9.44 -13.37 -2.86
C ALA A 354 -10.76 -12.57 -2.91
N GLU A 355 -10.69 -11.25 -3.18
CA GLU A 355 -11.86 -10.37 -3.29
C GLU A 355 -12.77 -10.76 -4.45
N SER A 356 -12.22 -11.15 -5.60
CA SER A 356 -13.00 -11.61 -6.76
C SER A 356 -13.74 -12.92 -6.50
N HIS A 357 -13.22 -13.76 -5.59
CA HIS A 357 -13.90 -14.97 -5.12
C HIS A 357 -14.85 -14.71 -3.93
N GLY A 358 -15.08 -13.46 -3.53
CA GLY A 358 -15.91 -13.10 -2.37
C GLY A 358 -15.25 -13.35 -1.02
N GLY A 359 -13.95 -13.31 -0.99
CA GLY A 359 -13.13 -13.54 0.19
C GLY A 359 -12.28 -12.36 0.59
N SER A 360 -11.26 -12.65 1.40
CA SER A 360 -10.32 -11.65 1.92
C SER A 360 -8.92 -12.23 2.09
N VAL A 361 -7.92 -11.37 2.25
CA VAL A 361 -6.56 -11.75 2.62
C VAL A 361 -6.39 -11.76 4.13
N GLN A 362 -5.49 -12.62 4.61
CA GLN A 362 -5.11 -12.70 6.02
C GLN A 362 -3.60 -12.51 6.15
N ILE A 363 -3.19 -11.78 7.17
CA ILE A 363 -1.80 -11.58 7.54
C ILE A 363 -1.64 -11.62 9.06
N ASP A 364 -0.68 -12.41 9.52
CA ASP A 364 -0.17 -12.40 10.90
C ASP A 364 1.35 -12.34 10.85
N SER A 365 1.95 -11.30 11.38
CA SER A 365 3.40 -11.14 11.41
C SER A 365 3.83 -10.54 12.75
N ALA A 366 4.73 -11.22 13.44
CA ALA A 366 5.24 -10.75 14.72
C ALA A 366 6.69 -11.18 14.96
N PRO A 367 7.47 -10.39 15.70
CA PRO A 367 8.84 -10.73 16.05
C PRO A 367 8.94 -12.11 16.71
N GLY A 368 9.83 -12.95 16.21
CA GLY A 368 10.07 -14.29 16.73
C GLY A 368 9.02 -15.35 16.35
N ARG A 369 7.89 -14.95 15.74
CA ARG A 369 6.87 -15.89 15.24
C ARG A 369 6.90 -16.07 13.73
N GLY A 370 7.59 -15.18 13.01
CA GLY A 370 7.60 -15.15 11.56
C GLY A 370 6.35 -14.50 10.96
N THR A 371 6.08 -14.81 9.69
CA THR A 371 4.96 -14.22 8.92
C THR A 371 4.09 -15.34 8.36
N THR A 372 2.78 -15.17 8.50
CA THR A 372 1.74 -16.00 7.87
C THR A 372 0.91 -15.13 6.95
N LEU A 373 0.87 -15.48 5.68
CA LEU A 373 0.05 -14.83 4.67
C LEU A 373 -0.95 -15.84 4.10
N GLY A 374 -2.17 -15.43 3.82
CA GLY A 374 -3.15 -16.35 3.26
C GLY A 374 -4.40 -15.67 2.72
N ILE A 375 -5.30 -16.50 2.21
CA ILE A 375 -6.63 -16.12 1.75
C ILE A 375 -7.70 -16.91 2.48
N ASP A 376 -8.83 -16.28 2.66
CA ASP A 376 -10.07 -16.86 3.16
C ASP A 376 -11.15 -16.63 2.10
N VAL A 377 -11.64 -17.68 1.47
CA VAL A 377 -12.61 -17.61 0.37
C VAL A 377 -13.75 -18.60 0.58
N PRO A 378 -14.98 -18.32 0.13
CA PRO A 378 -16.07 -19.28 0.17
C PRO A 378 -15.75 -20.52 -0.69
N VAL A 379 -16.24 -21.68 -0.28
CA VAL A 379 -16.08 -22.94 -1.05
C VAL A 379 -16.80 -22.86 -2.39
N ASP A 380 -17.89 -22.10 -2.47
CA ASP A 380 -18.60 -21.82 -3.71
C ASP A 380 -18.54 -20.33 -4.07
N ALA A 381 -17.63 -19.99 -4.98
CA ALA A 381 -17.44 -18.61 -5.44
C ALA A 381 -18.39 -18.21 -6.59
N ARG A 382 -19.25 -19.10 -7.11
CA ARG A 382 -20.12 -18.82 -8.27
C ARG A 382 -21.07 -17.63 -8.06
N GLN A 383 -21.53 -17.42 -6.83
CA GLN A 383 -22.40 -16.29 -6.47
C GLN A 383 -21.69 -14.92 -6.61
N PHE A 384 -20.35 -14.87 -6.68
CA PHE A 384 -19.57 -13.64 -6.79
C PHE A 384 -19.10 -13.33 -8.20
N GLN A 385 -19.30 -14.25 -9.15
CA GLN A 385 -18.80 -14.14 -10.54
C GLN A 385 -19.34 -12.91 -11.30
N HIS A 386 -20.52 -12.41 -10.90
CA HIS A 386 -21.17 -11.24 -11.53
C HIS A 386 -21.61 -10.18 -10.51
N ALA A 387 -21.07 -10.23 -9.30
CA ALA A 387 -21.41 -9.24 -8.30
C ALA A 387 -20.87 -7.86 -8.74
N PRO A 388 -21.70 -6.77 -8.69
CA PRO A 388 -21.24 -5.43 -9.06
C PRO A 388 -20.08 -5.01 -8.15
N THR A 389 -19.10 -4.33 -8.72
CA THR A 389 -18.06 -3.66 -7.95
C THR A 389 -18.68 -2.58 -7.07
N LEU A 390 -18.38 -2.58 -5.78
CA LEU A 390 -18.82 -1.53 -4.83
C LEU A 390 -18.18 -0.16 -5.10
N GLY A 391 -17.91 0.18 -6.33
CA GLY A 391 -17.24 1.41 -6.73
C GLY A 391 -17.84 2.12 -7.94
N GLY A 392 -18.96 1.68 -8.45
CA GLY A 392 -19.61 2.23 -9.65
C GLY A 392 -21.02 2.71 -9.42
N ALA A 393 -21.24 3.64 -8.51
CA ALA A 393 -22.42 4.50 -8.55
C ALA A 393 -22.02 5.84 -9.12
N ALA A 394 -22.58 6.16 -10.29
CA ALA A 394 -22.40 7.36 -11.10
C ALA A 394 -22.66 8.67 -10.34
#